data_8c41ae84aa020eaed9691e63e12677ce
#
_entry.id   8c41ae84aa020eaed9691e63e12677ce
#
_cell.length_a   1.000
_cell.length_b   1.000
_cell.length_c   1.000
_cell.angle_alpha   90.00
_cell.angle_beta   90.00
_cell.angle_gamma   90.00
#
_symmetry.space_group_name_H-M   'P 1'
#
loop_
_entity.id
_entity.type
_entity.pdbx_description
1 polymer ?
#
loop_
_entity_poly.entity_id
_entity_poly.type
_entity_poly.pdbx_seq_one_letter_code
_entity_poly.pdbx_strand_id
1 'polypeptide(L)'
;MRYHAVQNTCFSFLLTLDDFRASFDETKIPPSWLKITTITMLCKRPRTTDVERFKRAFERVSTVRMSLGGGDAPLAYEWRLGSTKFYNQVTLENRDGFSRRSVKLFKNGTVHVTGCTDVVDCQRCVKQINMLFEKIMGVPTQPTDENFQIVMINSSFTMNYKLNLLEVEKCFKEYPSVFTETHFEPGDYSAVKIKFRPSYDMKQVTTSIFNTGNIIITGAQTYKEIAYAYNLVVTTLHAYTSGRVLCSPYDVVQKFDTKFLGYRIDDLVPILRRQGHKSWCLTTKNRQINFSH
;
A
#
# COMPACT_ATOMS: atom_id res chain seq x y z
N MET A 1 -14.92 -9.76 -3.01
CA MET A 1 -13.80 -10.41 -3.76
C MET A 1 -13.21 -11.47 -2.84
N ARG A 2 -13.27 -12.74 -3.21
CA ARG A 2 -12.74 -13.80 -2.35
C ARG A 2 -11.21 -13.68 -2.29
N TYR A 3 -10.65 -13.70 -1.08
CA TYR A 3 -9.22 -13.59 -0.78
C TYR A 3 -8.33 -14.49 -1.67
N HIS A 4 -8.78 -15.72 -1.99
CA HIS A 4 -8.08 -16.66 -2.85
C HIS A 4 -7.92 -16.19 -4.31
N ALA A 5 -8.87 -15.43 -4.85
CA ALA A 5 -8.78 -14.92 -6.23
C ALA A 5 -7.74 -13.79 -6.34
N VAL A 6 -7.61 -12.97 -5.29
CA VAL A 6 -6.59 -11.91 -5.25
C VAL A 6 -5.18 -12.50 -5.15
N GLN A 7 -4.99 -13.57 -4.36
CA GLN A 7 -3.68 -14.22 -4.23
C GLN A 7 -3.18 -14.83 -5.55
N ASN A 8 -4.05 -15.49 -6.31
CA ASN A 8 -3.64 -16.16 -7.54
C ASN A 8 -3.36 -15.18 -8.70
N THR A 9 -4.00 -14.03 -8.72
CA THR A 9 -3.76 -13.00 -9.74
C THR A 9 -2.64 -12.03 -9.35
N CYS A 10 -2.29 -11.94 -8.07
CA CYS A 10 -1.35 -10.95 -7.55
C CYS A 10 0.08 -11.17 -8.03
N PHE A 11 0.47 -12.41 -8.32
CA PHE A 11 1.87 -12.76 -8.64
C PHE A 11 2.09 -13.19 -10.09
N SER A 12 1.04 -13.37 -10.89
CA SER A 12 1.17 -13.78 -12.29
C SER A 12 1.86 -12.76 -13.18
N PHE A 13 1.94 -11.51 -12.74
CA PHE A 13 2.61 -10.40 -13.43
C PHE A 13 3.98 -10.05 -12.85
N LEU A 14 4.40 -10.71 -11.77
CA LEU A 14 5.73 -10.48 -11.21
C LEU A 14 6.77 -11.12 -12.12
N LEU A 15 7.80 -10.35 -12.43
CA LEU A 15 8.94 -10.84 -13.18
C LEU A 15 9.64 -11.95 -12.39
N THR A 16 10.11 -12.97 -13.09
CA THR A 16 11.07 -13.91 -12.50
C THR A 16 12.35 -13.17 -12.15
N LEU A 17 13.20 -13.77 -11.32
CA LEU A 17 14.51 -13.18 -11.04
C LEU A 17 15.34 -12.97 -12.32
N ASP A 18 15.23 -13.92 -13.26
CA ASP A 18 15.99 -13.86 -14.52
C ASP A 18 15.41 -12.78 -15.45
N ASP A 19 14.07 -12.65 -15.54
CA ASP A 19 13.44 -11.54 -16.25
C ASP A 19 13.81 -10.18 -15.63
N PHE A 20 13.83 -10.12 -14.30
CA PHE A 20 14.22 -8.91 -13.57
C PHE A 20 15.69 -8.55 -13.84
N ARG A 21 16.58 -9.52 -13.81
CA ARG A 21 18.01 -9.31 -14.16
C ARG A 21 18.18 -8.93 -15.62
N ALA A 22 17.48 -9.59 -16.53
CA ALA A 22 17.55 -9.28 -17.95
C ALA A 22 17.00 -7.88 -18.28
N SER A 23 16.08 -7.36 -17.47
CA SER A 23 15.54 -6.01 -17.64
C SER A 23 16.51 -4.90 -17.19
N PHE A 24 17.56 -5.23 -16.45
CA PHE A 24 18.57 -4.29 -15.98
C PHE A 24 19.93 -4.63 -16.61
N ASP A 25 20.50 -3.64 -17.28
CA ASP A 25 21.90 -3.64 -17.65
C ASP A 25 22.74 -3.71 -16.36
N GLU A 26 23.77 -4.56 -16.31
CA GLU A 26 24.64 -4.72 -15.16
C GLU A 26 25.32 -3.41 -14.73
N THR A 27 25.42 -2.45 -15.64
CA THR A 27 25.97 -1.11 -15.39
C THR A 27 24.96 -0.19 -14.69
N LYS A 28 23.67 -0.54 -14.61
CA LYS A 28 22.63 0.29 -14.03
C LYS A 28 22.39 -0.07 -12.56
N ILE A 29 22.17 0.96 -11.75
CA ILE A 29 21.77 0.79 -10.36
C ILE A 29 20.30 0.37 -10.33
N PRO A 30 19.98 -0.84 -9.83
CA PRO A 30 18.59 -1.29 -9.82
C PRO A 30 17.77 -0.51 -8.77
N PRO A 31 16.48 -0.29 -9.02
CA PRO A 31 15.58 0.31 -8.03
C PRO A 31 15.35 -0.64 -6.85
N SER A 32 14.84 -0.11 -5.75
CA SER A 32 14.36 -0.93 -4.64
C SER A 32 13.07 -1.65 -4.99
N TRP A 33 12.73 -2.66 -4.19
CA TRP A 33 11.41 -3.26 -4.21
C TRP A 33 10.33 -2.25 -3.84
N LEU A 34 9.16 -2.49 -4.39
CA LEU A 34 7.97 -1.73 -4.10
C LEU A 34 7.41 -2.09 -2.72
N LYS A 35 7.19 -1.08 -1.90
CA LYS A 35 6.62 -1.18 -0.56
C LYS A 35 5.21 -0.60 -0.53
N ILE A 36 4.24 -1.33 -0.03
CA ILE A 36 2.93 -0.78 0.31
C ILE A 36 3.07 0.07 1.57
N THR A 37 2.70 1.33 1.48
CA THR A 37 2.79 2.26 2.61
C THR A 37 1.47 2.39 3.35
N THR A 38 0.35 2.39 2.60
CA THR A 38 -0.98 2.54 3.18
C THR A 38 -2.05 1.99 2.26
N ILE A 39 -2.97 1.22 2.83
CA ILE A 39 -4.22 0.83 2.19
C ILE A 39 -5.37 1.59 2.85
N THR A 40 -6.22 2.18 2.01
CA THR A 40 -7.50 2.75 2.41
C THR A 40 -8.61 1.82 1.95
N MET A 41 -9.50 1.46 2.87
CA MET A 41 -10.64 0.60 2.60
C MET A 41 -11.94 1.20 3.09
N LEU A 42 -13.03 0.77 2.47
CA LEU A 42 -14.40 0.99 2.91
C LEU A 42 -15.02 -0.34 3.29
N CYS A 43 -15.74 -0.36 4.39
CA CYS A 43 -16.69 -1.43 4.69
C CYS A 43 -18.04 -0.81 5.07
N LYS A 44 -19.13 -1.54 4.89
CA LYS A 44 -20.47 -1.07 5.16
C LYS A 44 -21.11 -1.94 6.22
N ARG A 45 -21.67 -1.32 7.23
CA ARG A 45 -22.46 -2.02 8.23
C ARG A 45 -23.89 -2.20 7.73
N PRO A 46 -24.55 -3.29 8.11
CA PRO A 46 -25.94 -3.60 7.67
C PRO A 46 -26.96 -2.57 8.13
N ARG A 47 -26.68 -1.81 9.19
CA ARG A 47 -27.58 -0.83 9.80
C ARG A 47 -26.94 0.55 9.87
N THR A 48 -27.77 1.59 9.79
CA THR A 48 -27.34 2.96 10.09
C THR A 48 -26.76 3.03 11.51
N THR A 49 -25.66 3.75 11.65
CA THR A 49 -24.99 3.91 12.95
C THR A 49 -25.50 5.19 13.60
N ASP A 50 -26.06 5.09 14.81
CA ASP A 50 -26.26 6.27 15.64
C ASP A 50 -24.90 6.76 16.15
N VAL A 51 -24.32 7.65 15.37
CA VAL A 51 -22.97 8.20 15.56
C VAL A 51 -22.87 8.96 16.90
N GLU A 52 -23.94 9.69 17.27
CA GLU A 52 -23.97 10.45 18.51
C GLU A 52 -24.08 9.56 19.76
N ARG A 53 -24.91 8.52 19.68
CA ARG A 53 -24.99 7.51 20.74
C ARG A 53 -23.67 6.78 20.92
N PHE A 54 -23.05 6.38 19.81
CA PHE A 54 -21.73 5.71 19.82
C PHE A 54 -20.67 6.61 20.44
N LYS A 55 -20.60 7.88 20.02
CA LYS A 55 -19.64 8.85 20.53
C LYS A 55 -19.79 9.05 22.03
N ARG A 56 -21.02 9.30 22.51
CA ARG A 56 -21.28 9.45 23.95
C ARG A 56 -20.94 8.21 24.77
N ALA A 57 -21.22 7.02 24.24
CA ALA A 57 -20.88 5.78 24.90
C ALA A 57 -19.34 5.55 24.95
N PHE A 58 -18.65 5.95 23.89
CA PHE A 58 -17.18 5.85 23.83
C PHE A 58 -16.49 6.89 24.72
N GLU A 59 -17.00 8.13 24.81
CA GLU A 59 -16.46 9.20 25.65
C GLU A 59 -16.42 8.81 27.14
N ARG A 60 -17.35 7.99 27.59
CA ARG A 60 -17.40 7.49 28.97
C ARG A 60 -16.23 6.57 29.33
N VAL A 61 -15.66 5.89 28.36
CA VAL A 61 -14.56 4.92 28.55
C VAL A 61 -13.21 5.44 28.07
N SER A 62 -13.19 6.53 27.29
CA SER A 62 -12.04 7.24 26.70
C SER A 62 -11.06 6.38 25.89
N THR A 63 -10.75 5.20 26.36
CA THR A 63 -9.88 4.22 25.67
C THR A 63 -10.44 2.82 25.90
N VAL A 64 -10.59 2.06 24.83
CA VAL A 64 -11.03 0.67 24.86
C VAL A 64 -9.87 -0.23 24.52
N ARG A 65 -9.47 -1.08 25.45
CA ARG A 65 -8.47 -2.13 25.23
C ARG A 65 -9.16 -3.47 25.10
N MET A 66 -8.71 -4.24 24.11
CA MET A 66 -9.29 -5.55 23.76
C MET A 66 -8.19 -6.47 23.27
N SER A 67 -8.54 -7.74 23.11
CA SER A 67 -7.67 -8.77 22.51
C SER A 67 -8.44 -9.55 21.46
N LEU A 68 -7.73 -9.98 20.43
CA LEU A 68 -8.24 -10.82 19.34
C LEU A 68 -7.56 -12.18 19.42
N GLY A 69 -8.36 -13.26 19.40
CA GLY A 69 -7.88 -14.64 19.50
C GLY A 69 -7.86 -15.17 20.93
N GLY A 70 -7.95 -16.50 21.05
CA GLY A 70 -7.77 -17.28 22.28
C GLY A 70 -6.43 -17.99 22.22
N GLY A 71 -5.82 -18.26 23.36
CA GLY A 71 -4.55 -18.96 23.49
C GLY A 71 -3.51 -18.15 24.26
N ASP A 72 -2.28 -18.64 24.31
CA ASP A 72 -1.22 -18.10 25.17
C ASP A 72 -0.70 -16.71 24.79
N ALA A 73 -1.00 -16.22 23.58
CA ALA A 73 -0.59 -14.91 23.11
C ALA A 73 -1.68 -14.19 22.28
N PRO A 74 -2.77 -13.74 22.92
CA PRO A 74 -3.81 -12.99 22.23
C PRO A 74 -3.26 -11.65 21.71
N LEU A 75 -3.65 -11.26 20.51
CA LEU A 75 -3.27 -9.97 19.93
C LEU A 75 -4.00 -8.84 20.66
N ALA A 76 -3.26 -8.09 21.47
CA ALA A 76 -3.77 -6.90 22.15
C ALA A 76 -3.91 -5.72 21.16
N TYR A 77 -5.00 -4.98 21.28
CA TYR A 77 -5.24 -3.76 20.52
C TYR A 77 -6.03 -2.74 21.33
N GLU A 78 -5.90 -1.49 20.93
CA GLU A 78 -6.59 -0.39 21.61
C GLU A 78 -7.31 0.53 20.61
N TRP A 79 -8.36 1.14 21.11
CA TRP A 79 -9.13 2.17 20.45
C TRP A 79 -9.13 3.44 21.26
N ARG A 80 -8.97 4.59 20.59
CA ARG A 80 -9.09 5.92 21.17
C ARG A 80 -10.00 6.79 20.31
N LEU A 81 -10.68 7.73 20.93
CA LEU A 81 -11.41 8.75 20.21
C LEU A 81 -10.42 9.72 19.58
N GLY A 82 -10.48 9.88 18.27
CA GLY A 82 -9.72 10.88 17.54
C GLY A 82 -10.45 12.22 17.50
N SER A 83 -9.73 13.28 17.22
CA SER A 83 -10.34 14.59 16.99
C SER A 83 -11.14 14.58 15.68
N THR A 84 -12.36 15.12 15.70
CA THR A 84 -13.16 15.32 14.50
C THR A 84 -13.83 16.68 14.52
N LYS A 85 -13.78 17.38 13.39
CA LYS A 85 -14.51 18.66 13.19
C LYS A 85 -15.90 18.45 12.57
N PHE A 86 -16.21 17.23 12.13
CA PHE A 86 -17.43 16.93 11.42
C PHE A 86 -18.46 16.25 12.35
N TYR A 87 -19.68 16.77 12.34
CA TYR A 87 -20.78 16.29 13.19
C TYR A 87 -21.39 14.95 12.72
N ASN A 88 -21.21 14.59 11.44
CA ASN A 88 -21.81 13.40 10.84
C ASN A 88 -20.91 12.16 10.87
N GLN A 89 -19.76 12.27 11.55
CA GLN A 89 -18.81 11.16 11.68
C GLN A 89 -18.19 11.09 13.07
N VAL A 90 -17.75 9.90 13.45
CA VAL A 90 -16.83 9.67 14.57
C VAL A 90 -15.51 9.20 13.99
N THR A 91 -14.43 9.83 14.44
CA THR A 91 -13.06 9.39 14.11
C THR A 91 -12.48 8.64 15.29
N LEU A 92 -11.95 7.45 15.04
CA LEU A 92 -11.29 6.60 16.00
C LEU A 92 -9.86 6.34 15.55
N GLU A 93 -8.96 6.23 16.49
CA GLU A 93 -7.64 5.67 16.30
C GLU A 93 -7.63 4.23 16.80
N ASN A 94 -7.19 3.32 15.95
CA ASN A 94 -6.96 1.92 16.28
C ASN A 94 -5.49 1.61 16.22
N ARG A 95 -4.96 0.90 17.20
CA ARG A 95 -3.57 0.48 17.24
C ARG A 95 -3.46 -0.95 17.76
N ASP A 96 -2.69 -1.76 17.05
CA ASP A 96 -2.23 -3.07 17.51
C ASP A 96 -0.71 -3.21 17.34
N GLY A 97 -0.16 -4.39 17.57
CA GLY A 97 1.27 -4.66 17.43
C GLY A 97 1.82 -4.53 16.00
N PHE A 98 0.95 -4.40 14.98
CA PHE A 98 1.33 -4.41 13.57
C PHE A 98 1.12 -3.08 12.89
N SER A 99 0.06 -2.33 13.24
CA SER A 99 -0.32 -1.11 12.53
C SER A 99 -1.07 -0.13 13.41
N ARG A 100 -1.09 1.13 12.94
CA ARG A 100 -1.91 2.21 13.46
C ARG A 100 -2.84 2.69 12.38
N ARG A 101 -4.15 2.69 12.67
CA ARG A 101 -5.19 2.97 11.68
C ARG A 101 -6.09 4.10 12.17
N SER A 102 -6.54 4.93 11.23
CA SER A 102 -7.62 5.89 11.45
C SER A 102 -8.90 5.30 10.89
N VAL A 103 -9.93 5.24 11.72
CA VAL A 103 -11.24 4.67 11.38
C VAL A 103 -12.31 5.74 11.54
N LYS A 104 -13.02 6.03 10.45
CA LYS A 104 -14.11 7.00 10.43
C LYS A 104 -15.43 6.26 10.25
N LEU A 105 -16.32 6.47 11.20
CA LEU A 105 -17.68 5.91 11.20
C LEU A 105 -18.65 6.98 10.75
N PHE A 106 -19.45 6.69 9.73
CA PHE A 106 -20.44 7.60 9.20
C PHE A 106 -21.86 7.15 9.57
N LYS A 107 -22.78 8.12 9.68
CA LYS A 107 -24.18 7.90 10.05
C LYS A 107 -24.89 6.90 9.13
N ASN A 108 -24.53 6.84 7.85
CA ASN A 108 -25.10 5.90 6.87
C ASN A 108 -24.57 4.46 7.01
N GLY A 109 -23.77 4.16 8.04
CA GLY A 109 -23.18 2.86 8.29
C GLY A 109 -21.87 2.60 7.52
N THR A 110 -21.42 3.54 6.70
CA THR A 110 -20.10 3.43 6.04
C THR A 110 -18.98 3.58 7.05
N VAL A 111 -17.99 2.73 6.94
CA VAL A 111 -16.76 2.79 7.73
C VAL A 111 -15.59 2.98 6.76
N HIS A 112 -14.85 4.05 6.94
CA HIS A 112 -13.66 4.37 6.16
C HIS A 112 -12.42 4.14 7.02
N VAL A 113 -11.53 3.28 6.55
CA VAL A 113 -10.29 2.93 7.27
C VAL A 113 -9.09 3.33 6.44
N THR A 114 -8.14 3.99 7.08
CA THR A 114 -6.85 4.37 6.49
C THR A 114 -5.72 3.91 7.40
N GLY A 115 -4.63 3.42 6.84
CA GLY A 115 -3.44 3.02 7.58
C GLY A 115 -3.23 1.51 7.66
N CYS A 116 -4.04 0.71 6.98
CA CYS A 116 -3.76 -0.71 6.82
C CYS A 116 -2.50 -0.90 5.96
N THR A 117 -1.71 -1.92 6.29
CA THR A 117 -0.42 -2.20 5.63
C THR A 117 -0.52 -3.31 4.59
N ASP A 118 -1.52 -4.17 4.70
CA ASP A 118 -1.80 -5.27 3.78
C ASP A 118 -3.27 -5.72 3.89
N VAL A 119 -3.66 -6.69 3.06
CA VAL A 119 -5.04 -7.21 3.02
C VAL A 119 -5.42 -7.94 4.31
N VAL A 120 -4.48 -8.68 4.91
CA VAL A 120 -4.72 -9.38 6.19
C VAL A 120 -4.94 -8.36 7.31
N ASP A 121 -4.23 -7.24 7.27
CA ASP A 121 -4.42 -6.13 8.18
C ASP A 121 -5.81 -5.49 8.01
N CYS A 122 -6.30 -5.37 6.78
CA CYS A 122 -7.66 -4.91 6.51
C CYS A 122 -8.71 -5.84 7.15
N GLN A 123 -8.58 -7.16 6.95
CA GLN A 123 -9.48 -8.15 7.55
C GLN A 123 -9.46 -8.12 9.07
N ARG A 124 -8.25 -8.04 9.64
CA ARG A 124 -8.08 -7.91 11.10
C ARG A 124 -8.76 -6.66 11.64
N CYS A 125 -8.61 -5.52 10.95
CA CYS A 125 -9.26 -4.28 11.33
C CYS A 125 -10.79 -4.39 11.31
N VAL A 126 -11.38 -5.03 10.31
CA VAL A 126 -12.84 -5.26 10.25
C VAL A 126 -13.32 -6.08 11.45
N LYS A 127 -12.60 -7.16 11.80
CA LYS A 127 -12.92 -7.95 13.00
C LYS A 127 -12.85 -7.10 14.28
N GLN A 128 -11.81 -6.30 14.41
CA GLN A 128 -11.64 -5.40 15.57
C GLN A 128 -12.75 -4.34 15.65
N ILE A 129 -13.18 -3.79 14.50
CA ILE A 129 -14.31 -2.85 14.43
C ILE A 129 -15.60 -3.52 14.91
N ASN A 130 -15.88 -4.73 14.45
CA ASN A 130 -17.08 -5.47 14.84
C ASN A 130 -17.12 -5.72 16.35
N MET A 131 -16.02 -6.19 16.93
CA MET A 131 -15.92 -6.40 18.38
C MET A 131 -16.05 -5.10 19.18
N LEU A 132 -15.54 -3.98 18.67
CA LEU A 132 -15.71 -2.67 19.29
C LEU A 132 -17.18 -2.27 19.34
N PHE A 133 -17.92 -2.44 18.24
CA PHE A 133 -19.34 -2.12 18.20
C PHE A 133 -20.16 -2.98 19.16
N GLU A 134 -19.87 -4.25 19.22
CA GLU A 134 -20.51 -5.17 20.17
C GLU A 134 -20.29 -4.69 21.61
N LYS A 135 -19.05 -4.35 21.94
CA LYS A 135 -18.69 -3.88 23.28
C LYS A 135 -19.32 -2.54 23.64
N ILE A 136 -19.37 -1.59 22.72
CA ILE A 136 -19.85 -0.22 22.98
C ILE A 136 -21.36 -0.10 22.88
N MET A 137 -21.98 -0.79 21.93
CA MET A 137 -23.41 -0.64 21.62
C MET A 137 -24.26 -1.79 22.15
N GLY A 138 -23.65 -2.87 22.61
CA GLY A 138 -24.34 -4.09 23.04
C GLY A 138 -25.07 -4.81 21.91
N VAL A 139 -24.75 -4.52 20.64
CA VAL A 139 -25.40 -5.12 19.48
C VAL A 139 -24.50 -6.22 18.95
N PRO A 140 -24.94 -7.51 19.01
CA PRO A 140 -24.18 -8.59 18.42
C PRO A 140 -23.90 -8.27 16.95
N THR A 141 -22.65 -8.28 16.56
CA THR A 141 -22.27 -8.16 15.17
C THR A 141 -22.38 -9.54 14.55
N GLN A 142 -23.28 -9.70 13.60
CA GLN A 142 -23.25 -10.90 12.78
C GLN A 142 -21.90 -10.95 12.05
N PRO A 143 -21.29 -12.14 11.93
CA PRO A 143 -19.99 -12.30 11.28
C PRO A 143 -20.08 -12.12 9.76
N THR A 144 -20.89 -11.19 9.29
CA THR A 144 -21.17 -10.98 7.88
C THR A 144 -19.96 -10.46 7.12
N ASP A 145 -18.76 -10.19 7.79
CA ASP A 145 -18.23 -9.12 7.03
C ASP A 145 -16.72 -9.02 7.00
N GLU A 146 -16.19 -9.99 6.34
CA GLU A 146 -14.95 -9.85 5.59
C GLU A 146 -15.15 -8.99 4.31
N ASN A 147 -16.34 -8.42 4.09
CA ASN A 147 -16.65 -7.60 2.93
C ASN A 147 -16.18 -6.17 3.13
N PHE A 148 -14.99 -5.92 2.66
CA PHE A 148 -14.46 -4.57 2.50
C PHE A 148 -14.01 -4.36 1.05
N GLN A 149 -14.04 -3.10 0.64
CA GLN A 149 -13.55 -2.67 -0.66
C GLN A 149 -12.28 -1.84 -0.47
N ILE A 150 -11.20 -2.26 -1.09
CA ILE A 150 -10.00 -1.42 -1.20
C ILE A 150 -10.31 -0.30 -2.19
N VAL A 151 -10.16 0.95 -1.75
CA VAL A 151 -10.44 2.13 -2.56
C VAL A 151 -9.17 2.86 -2.96
N MET A 152 -8.10 2.68 -2.21
CA MET A 152 -6.80 3.25 -2.54
C MET A 152 -5.68 2.46 -1.89
N ILE A 153 -4.63 2.23 -2.66
CA ILE A 153 -3.36 1.69 -2.21
C ILE A 153 -2.28 2.71 -2.54
N ASN A 154 -1.50 3.08 -1.55
CA ASN A 154 -0.30 3.89 -1.73
C ASN A 154 0.93 3.02 -1.54
N SER A 155 1.93 3.27 -2.36
CA SER A 155 3.19 2.54 -2.35
C SER A 155 4.37 3.48 -2.55
N SER A 156 5.55 3.02 -2.21
CA SER A 156 6.79 3.75 -2.43
C SER A 156 7.94 2.81 -2.79
N PHE A 157 8.91 3.36 -3.49
CA PHE A 157 10.20 2.72 -3.79
C PHE A 157 11.26 3.79 -4.02
N THR A 158 12.50 3.41 -4.24
CA THR A 158 13.60 4.32 -4.57
C THR A 158 14.36 3.83 -5.80
N MET A 159 14.81 4.76 -6.62
CA MET A 159 15.74 4.47 -7.73
C MET A 159 17.17 4.22 -7.25
N ASN A 160 17.45 4.41 -5.95
CA ASN A 160 18.78 4.27 -5.35
C ASN A 160 19.84 5.25 -5.88
N TYR A 161 19.39 6.34 -6.51
CA TYR A 161 20.23 7.46 -6.93
C TYR A 161 19.45 8.76 -6.97
N LYS A 162 20.15 9.88 -6.93
CA LYS A 162 19.53 11.22 -7.03
C LYS A 162 19.11 11.50 -8.46
N LEU A 163 17.98 12.20 -8.59
CA LEU A 163 17.36 12.54 -9.88
C LEU A 163 17.36 14.06 -10.10
N ASN A 164 17.66 14.46 -11.34
CA ASN A 164 17.42 15.82 -11.80
C ASN A 164 15.96 15.97 -12.21
N LEU A 165 15.16 16.68 -11.41
CA LEU A 165 13.71 16.77 -11.62
C LEU A 165 13.30 17.51 -12.90
N LEU A 166 14.10 18.46 -13.38
CA LEU A 166 13.84 19.11 -14.67
C LEU A 166 14.00 18.13 -15.84
N GLU A 167 15.01 17.28 -15.78
CA GLU A 167 15.21 16.24 -16.79
C GLU A 167 14.18 15.11 -16.67
N VAL A 168 13.76 14.78 -15.44
CA VAL A 168 12.65 13.84 -15.20
C VAL A 168 11.36 14.38 -15.83
N GLU A 169 11.04 15.65 -15.62
CA GLU A 169 9.85 16.26 -16.22
C GLU A 169 9.88 16.20 -17.74
N LYS A 170 11.00 16.58 -18.37
CA LYS A 170 11.19 16.49 -19.83
C LYS A 170 11.00 15.04 -20.32
N CYS A 171 11.64 14.10 -19.66
CA CYS A 171 11.54 12.68 -19.99
C CYS A 171 10.08 12.19 -20.09
N PHE A 172 9.28 12.47 -19.09
CA PHE A 172 7.89 12.03 -19.11
C PHE A 172 7.00 12.81 -20.07
N LYS A 173 7.32 14.07 -20.35
CA LYS A 173 6.65 14.89 -21.37
C LYS A 173 6.89 14.42 -22.81
N GLU A 174 7.94 13.64 -23.04
CA GLU A 174 8.20 13.02 -24.36
C GLU A 174 7.19 11.92 -24.73
N TYR A 175 6.45 11.39 -23.74
CA TYR A 175 5.47 10.31 -23.92
C TYR A 175 4.04 10.74 -23.52
N PRO A 176 3.47 11.79 -24.14
CA PRO A 176 2.16 12.34 -23.72
C PRO A 176 0.99 11.38 -23.95
N SER A 177 1.14 10.42 -24.85
CA SER A 177 0.14 9.35 -25.08
C SER A 177 0.04 8.37 -23.92
N VAL A 178 1.08 8.26 -23.10
CA VAL A 178 1.16 7.35 -21.94
C VAL A 178 0.94 8.13 -20.66
N PHE A 179 1.69 9.22 -20.48
CA PHE A 179 1.66 10.06 -19.29
C PHE A 179 0.79 11.29 -19.56
N THR A 180 -0.46 11.21 -19.15
CA THR A 180 -1.50 12.19 -19.50
C THR A 180 -1.27 13.58 -18.89
N GLU A 181 -0.65 13.61 -17.72
CA GLU A 181 -0.28 14.85 -17.04
C GLU A 181 1.11 14.70 -16.43
N THR A 182 2.00 15.62 -16.74
CA THR A 182 3.32 15.73 -16.11
C THR A 182 3.53 17.16 -15.68
N HIS A 183 3.75 17.38 -14.39
CA HIS A 183 3.85 18.71 -13.80
C HIS A 183 4.95 18.77 -12.75
N PHE A 184 5.78 19.81 -12.83
CA PHE A 184 6.79 20.13 -11.83
C PHE A 184 6.81 21.64 -11.57
N GLU A 185 6.45 22.03 -10.37
CA GLU A 185 6.46 23.40 -9.86
C GLU A 185 7.26 23.43 -8.56
N PRO A 186 8.55 23.76 -8.60
CA PRO A 186 9.43 23.71 -7.42
C PRO A 186 8.95 24.56 -6.23
N GLY A 187 8.22 25.67 -6.51
CA GLY A 187 7.67 26.56 -5.50
C GLY A 187 6.48 25.94 -4.72
N ASP A 188 5.73 25.04 -5.36
CA ASP A 188 4.54 24.45 -4.78
C ASP A 188 4.82 23.07 -4.18
N TYR A 189 5.56 22.24 -4.91
CA TYR A 189 5.79 20.85 -4.52
C TYR A 189 7.14 20.34 -5.02
N SER A 190 7.90 19.74 -4.11
CA SER A 190 9.28 19.29 -4.34
C SER A 190 9.41 17.99 -5.15
N ALA A 191 8.39 17.60 -5.92
CA ALA A 191 8.42 16.40 -6.75
C ALA A 191 7.74 16.63 -8.10
N VAL A 192 8.22 15.93 -9.12
CA VAL A 192 7.50 15.79 -10.40
C VAL A 192 6.28 14.92 -10.17
N LYS A 193 5.09 15.45 -10.46
CA LYS A 193 3.82 14.71 -10.43
C LYS A 193 3.46 14.24 -11.83
N ILE A 194 3.14 12.96 -11.94
CA ILE A 194 2.79 12.32 -13.20
C ILE A 194 1.50 11.55 -12.99
N LYS A 195 0.50 11.79 -13.86
CA LYS A 195 -0.73 11.00 -13.88
C LYS A 195 -0.82 10.19 -15.16
N PHE A 196 -1.17 8.93 -15.03
CA PHE A 196 -1.32 8.02 -16.16
C PHE A 196 -2.16 6.80 -15.80
N ARG A 197 -2.59 6.07 -16.82
CA ARG A 197 -3.18 4.74 -16.67
C ARG A 197 -2.13 3.70 -17.01
N PRO A 198 -1.77 2.80 -16.07
CA PRO A 198 -0.76 1.77 -16.35
C PRO A 198 -1.17 0.81 -17.48
N SER A 199 -2.48 0.61 -17.70
CA SER A 199 -3.07 -0.09 -18.83
C SER A 199 -4.47 0.49 -19.08
N TYR A 200 -5.05 0.24 -20.25
CA TYR A 200 -6.36 0.78 -20.66
C TYR A 200 -7.51 0.35 -19.73
N ASP A 201 -7.41 -0.83 -19.13
CA ASP A 201 -8.39 -1.43 -18.21
C ASP A 201 -8.14 -1.07 -16.73
N MET A 202 -7.06 -0.32 -16.44
CA MET A 202 -6.64 0.04 -15.10
C MET A 202 -7.07 1.46 -14.72
N LYS A 203 -7.14 1.70 -13.41
CA LYS A 203 -7.41 3.03 -12.88
C LYS A 203 -6.23 3.96 -13.11
N GLN A 204 -6.51 5.24 -13.28
CA GLN A 204 -5.49 6.27 -13.30
C GLN A 204 -4.79 6.35 -11.94
N VAL A 205 -3.47 6.38 -11.96
CA VAL A 205 -2.62 6.55 -10.78
C VAL A 205 -1.86 7.87 -10.87
N THR A 206 -1.39 8.34 -9.72
CA THR A 206 -0.48 9.48 -9.63
C THR A 206 0.85 9.01 -9.07
N THR A 207 1.93 9.32 -9.76
CA THR A 207 3.30 9.07 -9.29
C THR A 207 3.96 10.39 -8.96
N SER A 208 4.59 10.48 -7.80
CA SER A 208 5.42 11.61 -7.36
C SER A 208 6.87 11.18 -7.28
N ILE A 209 7.74 11.85 -8.02
CA ILE A 209 9.18 11.55 -8.14
C ILE A 209 9.97 12.67 -7.47
N PHE A 210 10.74 12.33 -6.45
CA PHE A 210 11.57 13.26 -5.69
C PHE A 210 13.03 13.23 -6.14
N ASN A 211 13.75 14.33 -5.94
CA ASN A 211 15.17 14.45 -6.28
C ASN A 211 16.07 13.46 -5.53
N THR A 212 15.61 12.95 -4.38
CA THR A 212 16.31 11.90 -3.61
C THR A 212 16.26 10.52 -4.27
N GLY A 213 15.53 10.38 -5.38
CA GLY A 213 15.24 9.11 -6.01
C GLY A 213 14.04 8.36 -5.40
N ASN A 214 13.44 8.89 -4.33
CA ASN A 214 12.23 8.32 -3.77
C ASN A 214 11.04 8.55 -4.72
N ILE A 215 10.22 7.54 -4.88
CA ILE A 215 9.04 7.57 -5.75
C ILE A 215 7.85 7.05 -4.97
N ILE A 216 6.72 7.74 -5.08
CA ILE A 216 5.46 7.37 -4.44
C ILE A 216 4.42 7.17 -5.54
N ILE A 217 3.71 6.04 -5.51
CA ILE A 217 2.57 5.75 -6.38
C ILE A 217 1.30 5.77 -5.53
N THR A 218 0.31 6.55 -5.93
CA THR A 218 -0.96 6.73 -5.22
C THR A 218 -2.15 6.55 -6.15
N GLY A 219 -3.32 6.22 -5.59
CA GLY A 219 -4.57 6.14 -6.34
C GLY A 219 -4.90 4.77 -6.93
N ALA A 220 -4.00 3.80 -6.85
CA ALA A 220 -4.28 2.42 -7.26
C ALA A 220 -5.34 1.76 -6.35
N GLN A 221 -6.06 0.80 -6.88
CA GLN A 221 -7.01 -0.04 -6.13
C GLN A 221 -6.57 -1.50 -6.04
N THR A 222 -5.63 -1.90 -6.91
CA THR A 222 -5.12 -3.26 -6.96
C THR A 222 -3.60 -3.28 -6.94
N TYR A 223 -3.02 -4.37 -6.49
CA TYR A 223 -1.57 -4.58 -6.56
C TYR A 223 -1.07 -4.67 -8.01
N LYS A 224 -1.92 -5.17 -8.91
CA LYS A 224 -1.62 -5.23 -10.34
C LYS A 224 -1.38 -3.82 -10.90
N GLU A 225 -2.26 -2.87 -10.60
CA GLU A 225 -2.10 -1.47 -11.04
C GLU A 225 -0.79 -0.86 -10.53
N ILE A 226 -0.43 -1.12 -9.27
CA ILE A 226 0.83 -0.63 -8.69
C ILE A 226 2.04 -1.24 -9.38
N ALA A 227 2.03 -2.55 -9.61
CA ALA A 227 3.15 -3.24 -10.24
C ALA A 227 3.37 -2.79 -11.68
N TYR A 228 2.30 -2.61 -12.46
CA TYR A 228 2.39 -2.07 -13.81
C TYR A 228 2.88 -0.61 -13.80
N ALA A 229 2.39 0.21 -12.87
CA ALA A 229 2.86 1.59 -12.72
C ALA A 229 4.35 1.63 -12.34
N TYR A 230 4.79 0.77 -11.42
CA TYR A 230 6.20 0.63 -11.06
C TYR A 230 7.05 0.29 -12.27
N ASN A 231 6.68 -0.76 -13.02
CA ASN A 231 7.43 -1.18 -14.20
C ASN A 231 7.51 -0.06 -15.25
N LEU A 232 6.39 0.61 -15.53
CA LEU A 232 6.33 1.66 -16.53
C LEU A 232 7.23 2.85 -16.15
N VAL A 233 7.17 3.30 -14.90
CA VAL A 233 7.98 4.42 -14.41
C VAL A 233 9.46 4.06 -14.41
N VAL A 234 9.82 2.87 -13.90
CA VAL A 234 11.23 2.41 -13.87
C VAL A 234 11.78 2.27 -15.28
N THR A 235 11.04 1.62 -16.17
CA THR A 235 11.48 1.41 -17.56
C THR A 235 11.69 2.75 -18.29
N THR A 236 10.77 3.70 -18.10
CA THR A 236 10.87 5.03 -18.71
C THR A 236 12.08 5.79 -18.20
N LEU A 237 12.30 5.81 -16.87
CA LEU A 237 13.50 6.43 -16.29
C LEU A 237 14.78 5.77 -16.78
N HIS A 238 14.84 4.45 -16.88
CA HIS A 238 16.01 3.71 -17.35
C HIS A 238 16.28 3.92 -18.85
N ALA A 239 15.26 3.99 -19.69
CA ALA A 239 15.41 4.25 -21.12
C ALA A 239 16.00 5.65 -21.39
N TYR A 240 15.65 6.62 -20.55
CA TYR A 240 16.14 8.01 -20.67
C TYR A 240 17.54 8.20 -20.07
N THR A 241 18.02 7.26 -19.29
CA THR A 241 19.21 7.41 -18.45
C THR A 241 20.57 7.27 -19.13
N SER A 242 20.72 7.58 -20.34
CA SER A 242 22.07 7.82 -20.87
C SER A 242 22.81 8.99 -20.15
N GLY A 243 22.70 9.08 -18.82
CA GLY A 243 23.42 10.02 -17.95
C GLY A 243 22.71 11.32 -17.60
N ARG A 244 21.52 11.62 -18.16
CA ARG A 244 20.88 12.93 -18.00
C ARG A 244 20.03 13.07 -16.75
N VAL A 245 19.32 12.00 -16.35
CA VAL A 245 18.42 12.03 -15.19
C VAL A 245 19.18 11.77 -13.88
N LEU A 246 20.28 11.03 -13.97
CA LEU A 246 21.13 10.69 -12.86
C LEU A 246 22.02 11.87 -12.46
N CYS A 247 21.86 12.38 -11.24
CA CYS A 247 22.78 13.40 -10.71
C CYS A 247 24.06 12.79 -10.17
N SER A 248 23.93 11.81 -9.30
CA SER A 248 25.02 11.03 -8.72
C SER A 248 24.49 9.79 -8.01
N PRO A 249 25.16 8.65 -8.11
CA PRO A 249 24.86 7.54 -7.22
C PRO A 249 25.14 7.97 -5.78
N TYR A 250 24.35 7.49 -4.84
CA TYR A 250 24.61 7.69 -3.42
C TYR A 250 24.54 6.35 -2.71
N ASP A 251 25.26 6.24 -1.60
CA ASP A 251 25.26 5.05 -0.80
C ASP A 251 23.85 4.76 -0.28
N VAL A 252 23.30 3.66 -0.74
CA VAL A 252 21.99 3.21 -0.31
C VAL A 252 22.16 2.30 0.88
N VAL A 253 21.77 2.78 2.03
CA VAL A 253 21.51 1.90 3.17
C VAL A 253 20.22 1.17 2.90
N GLN A 254 20.32 -0.01 2.32
CA GLN A 254 19.16 -0.84 2.09
C GLN A 254 18.67 -1.39 3.41
N LYS A 255 17.50 -0.89 3.82
CA LYS A 255 16.74 -1.55 4.87
C LYS A 255 16.17 -2.83 4.28
N PHE A 256 16.42 -3.95 4.95
CA PHE A 256 15.78 -5.21 4.60
C PHE A 256 14.27 -5.06 4.85
N ASP A 257 13.48 -5.11 3.78
CA ASP A 257 12.04 -5.12 3.89
C ASP A 257 11.57 -6.58 3.88
N THR A 258 10.95 -7.01 4.97
CA THR A 258 10.39 -8.36 5.11
C THR A 258 9.04 -8.51 4.41
N LYS A 259 8.53 -7.43 3.82
CA LYS A 259 7.26 -7.41 3.09
C LYS A 259 7.49 -7.00 1.63
N PHE A 260 6.80 -7.68 0.75
CA PHE A 260 6.71 -7.33 -0.67
C PHE A 260 5.23 -7.17 -1.06
N LEU A 261 4.85 -6.02 -1.62
CA LEU A 261 3.46 -5.70 -1.94
C LEU A 261 2.48 -5.92 -0.77
N GLY A 262 2.94 -5.69 0.47
CA GLY A 262 2.14 -5.90 1.67
C GLY A 262 2.12 -7.34 2.21
N TYR A 263 2.70 -8.31 1.49
CA TYR A 263 2.80 -9.70 1.94
C TYR A 263 4.11 -9.94 2.68
N ARG A 264 4.05 -10.79 3.70
CA ARG A 264 5.27 -11.29 4.33
C ARG A 264 5.99 -12.22 3.35
N ILE A 265 7.30 -12.15 3.34
CA ILE A 265 8.12 -13.01 2.48
C ILE A 265 7.85 -14.49 2.75
N ASP A 266 7.72 -14.87 4.02
CA ASP A 266 7.42 -16.26 4.41
C ASP A 266 6.10 -16.77 3.83
N ASP A 267 5.11 -15.89 3.66
CA ASP A 267 3.81 -16.24 3.06
C ASP A 267 3.90 -16.32 1.52
N LEU A 268 4.84 -15.57 0.92
CA LEU A 268 5.07 -15.56 -0.53
C LEU A 268 5.80 -16.80 -1.03
N VAL A 269 6.77 -17.30 -0.28
CA VAL A 269 7.62 -18.43 -0.68
C VAL A 269 6.81 -19.66 -1.12
N PRO A 270 5.79 -20.12 -0.38
CA PRO A 270 4.99 -21.27 -0.81
C PRO A 270 4.20 -21.03 -2.09
N ILE A 271 3.78 -19.77 -2.33
CA ILE A 271 3.03 -19.38 -3.53
C ILE A 271 3.95 -19.39 -4.74
N LEU A 272 5.12 -18.79 -4.62
CA LEU A 272 6.12 -18.71 -5.68
C LEU A 272 6.65 -20.10 -6.06
N ARG A 273 6.89 -20.98 -5.09
CA ARG A 273 7.25 -22.39 -5.34
C ARG A 273 6.19 -23.11 -6.15
N ARG A 274 4.90 -22.97 -5.81
CA ARG A 274 3.80 -23.57 -6.56
C ARG A 274 3.70 -23.07 -7.99
N GLN A 275 4.16 -21.83 -8.24
CA GLN A 275 4.23 -21.25 -9.59
C GLN A 275 5.52 -21.62 -10.34
N GLY A 276 6.36 -22.50 -9.78
CA GLY A 276 7.59 -22.97 -10.42
C GLY A 276 8.81 -22.06 -10.25
N HIS A 277 8.70 -21.00 -9.45
CA HIS A 277 9.86 -20.17 -9.17
C HIS A 277 10.83 -20.87 -8.22
N LYS A 278 12.13 -20.85 -8.55
CA LYS A 278 13.20 -21.45 -7.74
C LYS A 278 13.88 -20.45 -6.81
N SER A 279 13.79 -19.17 -7.13
CA SER A 279 14.40 -18.10 -6.34
C SER A 279 13.67 -16.78 -6.54
N TRP A 280 13.85 -15.87 -5.62
CA TRP A 280 13.31 -14.51 -5.70
C TRP A 280 14.34 -13.51 -5.18
N CYS A 281 14.51 -12.37 -5.86
CA CYS A 281 15.40 -11.31 -5.41
C CYS A 281 14.67 -10.38 -4.44
N LEU A 282 15.16 -10.27 -3.21
CA LEU A 282 14.56 -9.46 -2.15
C LEU A 282 15.07 -8.03 -2.09
N THR A 283 16.24 -7.78 -2.65
CA THR A 283 16.88 -6.47 -2.58
C THR A 283 17.77 -6.23 -3.78
N THR A 284 18.06 -4.96 -4.05
CA THR A 284 19.00 -4.52 -5.07
C THR A 284 20.45 -5.03 -4.86
N LYS A 285 20.78 -5.55 -3.67
CA LYS A 285 22.08 -6.16 -3.36
C LYS A 285 22.08 -7.69 -3.46
N ASN A 286 21.40 -8.26 -4.45
CA ASN A 286 21.43 -9.70 -4.76
C ASN A 286 21.08 -10.64 -3.59
N ARG A 287 20.27 -10.20 -2.63
CA ARG A 287 19.71 -11.13 -1.65
C ARG A 287 18.64 -11.95 -2.32
N GLN A 288 18.92 -13.23 -2.51
CA GLN A 288 17.99 -14.20 -3.07
C GLN A 288 17.37 -15.04 -1.98
N ILE A 289 16.09 -15.30 -2.08
CA ILE A 289 15.48 -16.46 -1.42
C ILE A 289 15.57 -17.61 -2.42
N ASN A 290 16.36 -18.61 -2.11
CA ASN A 290 16.35 -19.86 -2.88
C ASN A 290 15.27 -20.77 -2.34
N PHE A 291 14.40 -21.24 -3.23
CA PHE A 291 13.31 -22.16 -2.90
C PHE A 291 13.63 -23.62 -3.28
N SER A 292 14.80 -23.83 -3.85
CA SER A 292 15.25 -25.15 -4.30
C SER A 292 15.65 -26.01 -3.10
N HIS A 293 14.71 -26.48 -2.32
CA HIS A 293 14.81 -27.67 -1.47
C HIS A 293 13.46 -28.33 -1.35
#